data_ff7b8931a296b690e1e2439ea8210823
#
_entry.id   ff7b8931a296b690e1e2439ea8210823
#
_cell.length_a   1.000
_cell.length_b   1.000
_cell.length_c   1.000
_cell.angle_alpha   90.00
_cell.angle_beta   90.00
_cell.angle_gamma   90.00
#
_symmetry.space_group_name_H-M   'P 1'
#
loop_
_entity.id
_entity.type
_entity.pdbx_description
1 polymer ?
#
loop_
_entity_poly.entity_id
_entity_poly.type
_entity_poly.pdbx_seq_one_letter_code
_entity_poly.pdbx_strand_id
1 'polypeptide(L)'
;MRHQRPERRCTGRAITWSVVAMLIICTCGPHVATAQATMRQHIVRIVGTDYALAAADTVAVGLTAFHFENRGAKQHEIAVVLARAGTTAAQIVAAAKAGLPAPKLGAAYADGPPLGALFVAPGHTSRAALVSFLERGRDYVVVCTLRDDPTMPEHAELGMFHVIHVR
;
A
#
# COMPACT_ATOMS: atom_id res chain seq x y z
N MET A 1 -15.99 -78.23 -22.30
CA MET A 1 -16.12 -78.30 -20.83
C MET A 1 -16.93 -77.13 -20.33
N ARG A 2 -18.18 -77.33 -19.94
CA ARG A 2 -19.12 -76.36 -19.44
C ARG A 2 -19.06 -76.37 -17.91
N HIS A 3 -18.69 -75.25 -17.29
CA HIS A 3 -18.81 -75.03 -15.86
C HIS A 3 -20.14 -74.40 -15.51
N GLN A 4 -20.99 -75.18 -14.83
CA GLN A 4 -22.26 -74.69 -14.27
C GLN A 4 -21.98 -73.87 -13.00
N ARG A 5 -22.64 -72.74 -12.91
CA ARG A 5 -22.71 -71.92 -11.69
C ARG A 5 -23.88 -72.38 -10.82
N PRO A 6 -23.72 -72.51 -9.51
CA PRO A 6 -24.86 -72.79 -8.63
C PRO A 6 -25.62 -71.47 -8.30
N GLU A 7 -26.93 -71.55 -8.47
CA GLU A 7 -27.89 -70.52 -8.04
C GLU A 7 -28.01 -70.53 -6.51
N ARG A 8 -27.76 -69.41 -5.87
CA ARG A 8 -28.06 -69.18 -4.46
C ARG A 8 -29.44 -68.54 -4.32
N ARG A 9 -30.40 -69.22 -3.76
CA ARG A 9 -31.70 -68.70 -3.34
C ARG A 9 -31.51 -67.77 -2.15
N CYS A 10 -31.88 -66.50 -2.28
CA CYS A 10 -32.02 -65.58 -1.16
C CYS A 10 -33.42 -65.70 -0.59
N THR A 11 -33.51 -66.20 0.62
CA THR A 11 -34.75 -66.17 1.44
C THR A 11 -34.92 -64.77 2.01
N GLY A 12 -36.01 -64.11 1.58
CA GLY A 12 -36.36 -62.80 2.07
C GLY A 12 -36.80 -62.80 3.54
N ARG A 13 -36.07 -62.07 4.36
CA ARG A 13 -36.59 -61.64 5.68
C ARG A 13 -37.12 -60.21 5.53
N ALA A 14 -38.42 -60.04 5.74
CA ALA A 14 -39.08 -58.76 5.81
C ALA A 14 -38.54 -57.98 7.02
N ILE A 15 -37.88 -56.88 6.80
CA ILE A 15 -37.47 -55.94 7.83
C ILE A 15 -38.54 -54.85 7.86
N THR A 16 -39.29 -54.78 8.92
CA THR A 16 -40.22 -53.69 9.22
C THR A 16 -39.46 -52.46 9.58
N TRP A 17 -39.57 -51.45 8.73
CA TRP A 17 -38.97 -50.14 8.98
C TRP A 17 -39.91 -49.31 9.91
N SER A 18 -39.49 -49.17 11.20
CA SER A 18 -40.11 -48.16 12.09
C SER A 18 -39.63 -46.79 11.65
N VAL A 19 -40.56 -45.99 11.18
CA VAL A 19 -40.31 -44.57 10.83
C VAL A 19 -40.18 -43.80 12.14
N VAL A 20 -38.97 -43.55 12.57
CA VAL A 20 -38.67 -42.55 13.62
C VAL A 20 -38.66 -41.17 12.97
N ALA A 21 -39.73 -40.42 13.19
CA ALA A 21 -39.78 -39.01 12.76
C ALA A 21 -38.82 -38.20 13.62
N MET A 22 -37.62 -37.92 13.07
CA MET A 22 -36.64 -37.04 13.69
C MET A 22 -37.05 -35.58 13.44
N LEU A 23 -37.62 -34.92 14.46
CA LEU A 23 -37.89 -33.51 14.45
C LEU A 23 -36.57 -32.77 14.43
N ILE A 24 -36.17 -32.24 13.24
CA ILE A 24 -35.05 -31.32 13.12
C ILE A 24 -35.53 -29.93 13.62
N ILE A 25 -35.19 -29.63 14.86
CA ILE A 25 -35.36 -28.26 15.40
C ILE A 25 -34.29 -27.41 14.74
N CYS A 26 -34.70 -26.65 13.73
CA CYS A 26 -33.85 -25.65 13.09
C CYS A 26 -33.70 -24.48 14.06
N THR A 27 -32.66 -24.50 14.91
CA THR A 27 -32.31 -23.34 15.74
C THR A 27 -31.70 -22.28 14.83
N CYS A 28 -32.53 -21.31 14.42
CA CYS A 28 -32.04 -20.06 13.85
C CYS A 28 -31.27 -19.29 14.95
N GLY A 29 -29.99 -19.59 15.09
CA GLY A 29 -29.07 -18.76 15.86
C GLY A 29 -28.96 -17.38 15.21
N PRO A 30 -28.77 -16.30 15.99
CA PRO A 30 -28.56 -14.98 15.42
C PRO A 30 -27.25 -15.04 14.60
N HIS A 31 -27.37 -14.92 13.28
CA HIS A 31 -26.22 -14.68 12.42
C HIS A 31 -25.67 -13.30 12.78
N VAL A 32 -24.61 -13.26 13.59
CA VAL A 32 -23.82 -12.06 13.79
C VAL A 32 -23.14 -11.79 12.44
N ALA A 33 -23.75 -10.93 11.64
CA ALA A 33 -23.12 -10.39 10.45
C ALA A 33 -21.91 -9.58 10.92
N THR A 34 -20.73 -10.19 10.93
CA THR A 34 -19.48 -9.47 11.07
C THR A 34 -19.35 -8.56 9.84
N ALA A 35 -19.68 -7.29 10.02
CA ALA A 35 -19.42 -6.27 9.04
C ALA A 35 -17.88 -6.22 8.86
N GLN A 36 -17.38 -6.86 7.80
CA GLN A 36 -16.01 -6.68 7.36
C GLN A 36 -15.90 -5.23 6.89
N ALA A 37 -15.31 -4.38 7.74
CA ALA A 37 -14.94 -3.03 7.36
C ALA A 37 -13.94 -3.16 6.19
N THR A 38 -14.41 -2.91 4.98
CA THR A 38 -13.56 -2.87 3.80
C THR A 38 -12.60 -1.70 4.01
N MET A 39 -11.33 -1.99 4.30
CA MET A 39 -10.30 -0.96 4.42
C MET A 39 -10.14 -0.30 3.05
N ARG A 40 -10.68 0.91 2.95
CA ARG A 40 -10.60 1.69 1.72
C ARG A 40 -9.16 2.15 1.52
N GLN A 41 -8.54 1.70 0.42
CA GLN A 41 -7.22 2.15 0.03
C GLN A 41 -7.32 3.52 -0.67
N HIS A 42 -6.54 4.48 -0.20
CA HIS A 42 -6.39 5.78 -0.85
C HIS A 42 -5.30 5.70 -1.94
N ILE A 43 -5.47 6.48 -3.00
CA ILE A 43 -4.47 6.56 -4.07
C ILE A 43 -3.92 7.98 -4.08
N VAL A 44 -2.60 8.10 -3.95
CA VAL A 44 -1.86 9.35 -4.10
C VAL A 44 -1.03 9.27 -5.38
N ARG A 45 -1.35 10.16 -6.33
CA ARG A 45 -0.57 10.32 -7.56
C ARG A 45 0.46 11.41 -7.34
N ILE A 46 1.71 11.09 -7.63
CA ILE A 46 2.83 12.02 -7.59
C ILE A 46 3.32 12.18 -9.02
N VAL A 47 3.46 13.42 -9.45
CA VAL A 47 3.97 13.77 -10.78
C VAL A 47 5.31 14.47 -10.60
N GLY A 48 6.35 13.91 -11.21
CA GLY A 48 7.68 14.52 -11.28
C GLY A 48 7.92 15.17 -12.63
N THR A 49 8.49 16.37 -12.60
CA THR A 49 9.18 17.00 -13.72
C THR A 49 10.63 17.18 -13.33
N ASP A 50 11.47 17.69 -14.21
CA ASP A 50 12.87 17.90 -13.83
C ASP A 50 12.95 18.89 -12.66
N TYR A 51 13.42 18.36 -11.51
CA TYR A 51 13.64 19.04 -10.23
C TYR A 51 12.39 19.56 -9.50
N ALA A 52 11.20 19.02 -9.83
CA ALA A 52 9.98 19.34 -9.09
C ALA A 52 9.08 18.11 -8.90
N LEU A 53 8.41 18.02 -7.75
CA LEU A 53 7.36 17.05 -7.46
C LEU A 53 6.05 17.78 -7.18
N ALA A 54 4.96 17.25 -7.72
CA ALA A 54 3.60 17.70 -7.45
C ALA A 54 2.74 16.52 -6.97
N ALA A 55 2.01 16.74 -5.89
CA ALA A 55 1.03 15.81 -5.32
C ALA A 55 -0.06 16.60 -4.57
N ALA A 56 -1.02 15.89 -3.99
CA ALA A 56 -1.95 16.52 -3.05
C ALA A 56 -1.23 16.91 -1.76
N ASP A 57 -1.40 18.17 -1.30
CA ASP A 57 -0.83 18.65 -0.05
C ASP A 57 -1.42 17.96 1.19
N THR A 58 -2.63 17.44 1.06
CA THR A 58 -3.36 16.78 2.14
C THR A 58 -4.02 15.49 1.67
N VAL A 59 -3.87 14.43 2.47
CA VAL A 59 -4.48 13.12 2.22
C VAL A 59 -5.19 12.60 3.45
N ALA A 60 -6.12 11.65 3.27
CA ALA A 60 -6.81 11.02 4.38
C ALA A 60 -5.93 9.99 5.08
N VAL A 61 -6.14 9.79 6.39
CA VAL A 61 -5.53 8.72 7.18
C VAL A 61 -5.90 7.34 6.62
N GLY A 62 -4.97 6.38 6.66
CA GLY A 62 -5.24 4.99 6.31
C GLY A 62 -4.31 4.40 5.27
N LEU A 63 -4.70 3.23 4.75
CA LEU A 63 -3.92 2.52 3.76
C LEU A 63 -3.84 3.33 2.46
N THR A 64 -2.63 3.66 2.04
CA THR A 64 -2.38 4.56 0.90
C THR A 64 -1.42 3.92 -0.08
N ALA A 65 -1.75 3.98 -1.37
CA ALA A 65 -0.89 3.58 -2.47
C ALA A 65 -0.36 4.83 -3.18
N PHE A 66 0.95 4.97 -3.23
CA PHE A 66 1.63 6.01 -3.99
C PHE A 66 1.96 5.50 -5.38
N HIS A 67 1.58 6.25 -6.40
CA HIS A 67 1.98 6.03 -7.79
C HIS A 67 2.80 7.23 -8.26
N PHE A 68 3.85 6.95 -9.01
CA PHE A 68 4.74 7.98 -9.52
C PHE A 68 4.71 8.02 -11.04
N GLU A 69 4.45 9.20 -11.60
CA GLU A 69 4.53 9.51 -13.02
C GLU A 69 5.70 10.47 -13.24
N ASN A 70 6.70 10.06 -14.01
CA ASN A 70 7.84 10.88 -14.35
C ASN A 70 7.62 11.52 -15.73
N ARG A 71 7.34 12.82 -15.74
CA ARG A 71 7.18 13.66 -16.94
C ARG A 71 8.46 14.41 -17.31
N GLY A 72 9.53 14.24 -16.54
CA GLY A 72 10.83 14.84 -16.80
C GLY A 72 11.61 14.14 -17.89
N ALA A 73 12.72 14.74 -18.28
CA ALA A 73 13.68 14.18 -19.23
C ALA A 73 14.75 13.32 -18.55
N LYS A 74 14.82 13.33 -17.22
CA LYS A 74 15.79 12.60 -16.41
C LYS A 74 15.11 11.41 -15.70
N GLN A 75 15.93 10.46 -15.26
CA GLN A 75 15.43 9.44 -14.33
C GLN A 75 15.19 10.06 -12.97
N HIS A 76 14.02 9.76 -12.38
CA HIS A 76 13.66 10.22 -11.04
C HIS A 76 13.25 9.07 -10.15
N GLU A 77 13.37 9.29 -8.85
CA GLU A 77 12.77 8.46 -7.83
C GLU A 77 11.80 9.27 -6.99
N ILE A 78 10.95 8.58 -6.27
CA ILE A 78 10.31 9.09 -5.08
C ILE A 78 10.66 8.18 -3.90
N ALA A 79 11.24 8.74 -2.85
CA ALA A 79 11.30 8.12 -1.54
C ALA A 79 10.26 8.79 -0.64
N VAL A 80 9.48 8.02 0.12
CA VAL A 80 8.48 8.54 1.05
C VAL A 80 9.01 8.40 2.47
N VAL A 81 9.12 9.50 3.18
CA VAL A 81 9.72 9.56 4.52
C VAL A 81 8.70 10.14 5.49
N LEU A 82 8.53 9.51 6.66
CA LEU A 82 7.75 10.07 7.77
C LEU A 82 8.54 11.20 8.42
N ALA A 83 7.93 12.38 8.54
CA ALA A 83 8.54 13.50 9.24
C ALA A 83 8.54 13.27 10.77
N ARG A 84 9.61 13.69 11.44
CA ARG A 84 9.74 13.63 12.90
C ARG A 84 8.62 14.42 13.58
N ALA A 85 8.04 13.86 14.62
CA ALA A 85 7.01 14.54 15.40
C ALA A 85 7.48 15.92 15.90
N GLY A 86 6.62 16.93 15.74
CA GLY A 86 6.93 18.32 16.08
C GLY A 86 7.71 19.09 14.99
N THR A 87 8.13 18.43 13.92
CA THR A 87 8.65 19.11 12.72
C THR A 87 7.49 19.65 11.89
N THR A 88 7.58 20.88 11.45
CA THR A 88 6.60 21.48 10.57
C THR A 88 7.03 21.34 9.10
N ALA A 89 6.06 21.25 8.18
CA ALA A 89 6.32 21.29 6.75
C ALA A 89 7.17 22.51 6.35
N ALA A 90 6.92 23.67 6.96
CA ALA A 90 7.68 24.88 6.72
C ALA A 90 9.17 24.77 7.08
N GLN A 91 9.52 24.06 8.17
CA GLN A 91 10.91 23.82 8.55
C GLN A 91 11.63 22.93 7.54
N ILE A 92 10.97 21.85 7.10
CA ILE A 92 11.51 20.95 6.07
C ILE A 92 11.75 21.69 4.76
N VAL A 93 10.74 22.44 4.30
CA VAL A 93 10.81 23.24 3.08
C VAL A 93 11.94 24.29 3.16
N ALA A 94 12.06 25.00 4.30
CA ALA A 94 13.12 26.00 4.49
C ALA A 94 14.50 25.36 4.45
N ALA A 95 14.71 24.23 5.12
CA ALA A 95 15.98 23.54 5.13
C ALA A 95 16.37 22.98 3.76
N ALA A 96 15.41 22.41 3.03
CA ALA A 96 15.63 21.93 1.67
C ALA A 96 15.98 23.08 0.71
N LYS A 97 15.27 24.20 0.78
CA LYS A 97 15.57 25.41 0.00
C LYS A 97 16.91 26.05 0.36
N ALA A 98 17.39 25.87 1.59
CA ALA A 98 18.73 26.30 2.01
C ALA A 98 19.85 25.36 1.49
N GLY A 99 19.51 24.33 0.68
CA GLY A 99 20.47 23.39 0.11
C GLY A 99 20.99 22.37 1.12
N LEU A 100 20.20 22.02 2.13
CA LEU A 100 20.59 20.95 3.04
C LEU A 100 20.47 19.59 2.32
N PRO A 101 21.59 18.82 2.16
CA PRO A 101 21.57 17.55 1.45
C PRO A 101 20.60 16.55 2.06
N ALA A 102 19.99 15.68 1.23
CA ALA A 102 18.97 14.73 1.68
C ALA A 102 19.39 13.86 2.86
N PRO A 103 20.64 13.35 3.00
CA PRO A 103 21.06 12.62 4.18
C PRO A 103 20.99 13.45 5.47
N LYS A 104 21.32 14.74 5.39
CA LYS A 104 21.25 15.67 6.54
C LYS A 104 19.80 16.05 6.85
N LEU A 105 18.97 16.26 5.81
CA LEU A 105 17.52 16.45 5.98
C LEU A 105 16.89 15.24 6.67
N GLY A 106 17.20 14.03 6.22
CA GLY A 106 16.76 12.79 6.85
C GLY A 106 17.16 12.71 8.31
N ALA A 107 18.45 12.93 8.64
CA ALA A 107 18.95 12.89 10.01
C ALA A 107 18.28 13.93 10.92
N ALA A 108 17.97 15.12 10.39
CA ALA A 108 17.37 16.21 11.17
C ALA A 108 15.85 16.04 11.35
N TYR A 109 15.14 15.63 10.29
CA TYR A 109 13.69 15.76 10.19
C TYR A 109 12.92 14.45 9.95
N ALA A 110 13.59 13.32 9.67
CA ALA A 110 12.92 12.04 9.49
C ALA A 110 12.70 11.30 10.81
N ASP A 111 11.60 10.54 10.86
CA ASP A 111 11.28 9.59 11.93
C ASP A 111 11.51 8.17 11.38
N GLY A 112 12.78 7.77 11.34
CA GLY A 112 13.20 6.48 10.80
C GLY A 112 13.57 6.48 9.30
N PRO A 113 13.75 5.28 8.74
CA PRO A 113 14.11 5.12 7.33
C PRO A 113 12.93 5.45 6.39
N PRO A 114 13.17 5.65 5.09
CA PRO A 114 12.09 5.77 4.12
C PRO A 114 11.15 4.55 4.15
N LEU A 115 9.83 4.79 3.98
CA LEU A 115 8.83 3.74 3.86
C LEU A 115 9.05 2.87 2.61
N GLY A 116 9.73 3.41 1.62
CA GLY A 116 10.12 2.78 0.37
C GLY A 116 10.43 3.80 -0.69
N ALA A 117 10.82 3.32 -1.88
CA ALA A 117 11.12 4.16 -3.03
C ALA A 117 10.60 3.54 -4.35
N LEU A 118 10.26 4.40 -5.31
CA LEU A 118 9.88 4.04 -6.67
C LEU A 118 10.81 4.77 -7.64
N PHE A 119 11.47 4.02 -8.53
CA PHE A 119 12.34 4.56 -9.58
C PHE A 119 11.61 4.52 -10.92
N VAL A 120 11.58 5.63 -11.64
CA VAL A 120 10.83 5.73 -12.89
C VAL A 120 11.66 6.44 -13.95
N ALA A 121 11.79 5.79 -15.11
CA ALA A 121 12.48 6.34 -16.27
C ALA A 121 11.73 7.55 -16.87
N PRO A 122 12.39 8.41 -17.65
CA PRO A 122 11.76 9.54 -18.32
C PRO A 122 10.50 9.16 -19.10
N GLY A 123 9.43 9.92 -18.97
CA GLY A 123 8.17 9.73 -19.68
C GLY A 123 7.34 8.49 -19.26
N HIS A 124 7.69 7.83 -18.15
CA HIS A 124 7.01 6.62 -17.71
C HIS A 124 6.25 6.83 -16.40
N THR A 125 5.39 5.86 -16.09
CA THR A 125 4.69 5.75 -14.80
C THR A 125 5.17 4.48 -14.08
N SER A 126 5.23 4.52 -12.76
CA SER A 126 5.60 3.36 -11.95
C SER A 126 4.66 2.18 -12.21
N ARG A 127 5.23 1.00 -12.45
CA ARG A 127 4.46 -0.25 -12.62
C ARG A 127 3.94 -0.80 -11.31
N ALA A 128 4.62 -0.50 -10.22
CA ALA A 128 4.23 -0.86 -8.86
C ALA A 128 3.78 0.39 -8.08
N ALA A 129 3.01 0.18 -7.02
CA ALA A 129 2.72 1.20 -6.03
C ALA A 129 3.55 0.96 -4.77
N LEU A 130 3.98 2.03 -4.12
CA LEU A 130 4.44 1.96 -2.74
C LEU A 130 3.21 2.05 -1.85
N VAL A 131 2.98 1.03 -1.01
CA VAL A 131 1.79 0.96 -0.15
C VAL A 131 2.23 1.09 1.30
N SER A 132 1.61 2.01 2.02
CA SER A 132 1.84 2.21 3.45
C SER A 132 0.58 2.68 4.16
N PHE A 133 0.52 2.48 5.47
CA PHE A 133 -0.51 3.06 6.31
C PHE A 133 -0.05 4.43 6.79
N LEU A 134 -0.80 5.48 6.46
CA LEU A 134 -0.50 6.85 6.87
C LEU A 134 -1.23 7.20 8.16
N GLU A 135 -0.50 7.82 9.08
CA GLU A 135 -0.99 8.19 10.41
C GLU A 135 -1.59 9.60 10.42
N ARG A 136 -2.72 9.74 11.12
CA ARG A 136 -3.39 11.04 11.28
C ARG A 136 -2.49 12.07 11.96
N GLY A 137 -2.51 13.30 11.45
CA GLY A 137 -1.79 14.44 12.03
C GLY A 137 -0.27 14.39 11.81
N ARG A 138 0.22 13.51 10.91
CA ARG A 138 1.63 13.39 10.56
C ARG A 138 1.88 13.98 9.19
N ASP A 139 3.09 14.47 9.00
CA ASP A 139 3.60 14.91 7.71
C ASP A 139 4.50 13.84 7.10
N TYR A 140 4.40 13.66 5.80
CA TYR A 140 5.25 12.79 4.99
C TYR A 140 5.94 13.60 3.93
N VAL A 141 7.23 13.34 3.75
CA VAL A 141 8.03 14.00 2.70
C VAL A 141 8.24 13.03 1.56
N VAL A 142 7.89 13.46 0.36
CA VAL A 142 8.24 12.78 -0.87
C VAL A 142 9.46 13.49 -1.44
N VAL A 143 10.51 12.77 -1.76
CA VAL A 143 11.80 13.35 -2.14
C VAL A 143 12.50 12.52 -3.21
N CYS A 144 13.23 13.19 -4.12
CA CYS A 144 14.16 12.55 -5.05
C CYS A 144 15.59 12.83 -4.61
N THR A 145 16.36 11.78 -4.31
CA THR A 145 17.76 11.89 -3.87
C THR A 145 18.76 11.56 -4.98
N LEU A 146 18.28 11.31 -6.19
CA LEU A 146 19.14 11.08 -7.34
C LEU A 146 19.94 12.34 -7.71
N ARG A 147 21.02 12.11 -8.41
CA ARG A 147 21.89 13.13 -9.05
C ARG A 147 21.98 12.79 -10.52
N ASP A 148 22.05 13.80 -11.38
CA ASP A 148 22.32 13.57 -12.80
C ASP A 148 23.76 13.11 -13.04
N ASP A 149 24.66 13.59 -12.20
CA ASP A 149 26.11 13.27 -12.21
C ASP A 149 26.61 13.30 -10.75
N PRO A 150 27.62 12.49 -10.37
CA PRO A 150 28.16 12.47 -9.01
C PRO A 150 28.65 13.83 -8.48
N THR A 151 28.98 14.77 -9.37
CA THR A 151 29.43 16.11 -9.01
C THR A 151 28.31 17.14 -8.87
N MET A 152 27.08 16.77 -9.32
CA MET A 152 25.91 17.64 -9.24
C MET A 152 25.21 17.52 -7.88
N PRO A 153 24.45 18.52 -7.45
CA PRO A 153 23.60 18.42 -6.28
C PRO A 153 22.51 17.35 -6.45
N GLU A 154 21.96 16.86 -5.34
CA GLU A 154 20.80 15.99 -5.37
C GLU A 154 19.58 16.73 -5.92
N HIS A 155 18.66 16.02 -6.59
CA HIS A 155 17.45 16.65 -7.10
C HIS A 155 16.63 17.27 -5.98
N ALA A 156 16.69 16.73 -4.75
CA ALA A 156 16.10 17.34 -3.55
C ALA A 156 16.66 18.75 -3.29
N GLU A 157 17.97 18.95 -3.43
CA GLU A 157 18.62 20.25 -3.25
C GLU A 157 18.20 21.25 -4.34
N LEU A 158 17.81 20.75 -5.51
CA LEU A 158 17.27 21.55 -6.64
C LEU A 158 15.77 21.82 -6.49
N GLY A 159 15.10 21.30 -5.45
CA GLY A 159 13.68 21.54 -5.19
C GLY A 159 12.77 20.34 -5.41
N MET A 160 13.31 19.16 -5.76
CA MET A 160 12.51 17.99 -6.04
C MET A 160 12.07 17.26 -4.75
N PHE A 161 11.19 17.90 -4.02
CA PHE A 161 10.51 17.36 -2.83
C PHE A 161 9.09 17.90 -2.72
N HIS A 162 8.23 17.19 -1.97
CA HIS A 162 6.86 17.62 -1.66
C HIS A 162 6.48 17.13 -0.26
N VAL A 163 5.72 17.95 0.48
CA VAL A 163 5.25 17.59 1.83
C VAL A 163 3.75 17.29 1.78
N ILE A 164 3.34 16.15 2.33
CA ILE A 164 1.96 15.69 2.40
C ILE A 164 1.53 15.66 3.86
N HIS A 165 0.46 16.36 4.20
CA HIS A 165 -0.18 16.33 5.51
C HIS A 165 -1.30 15.30 5.58
N VAL A 166 -1.39 14.50 6.66
CA VAL A 166 -2.44 13.47 6.85
C VAL A 166 -3.49 13.93 7.85
N ARG A 167 -4.75 13.98 7.44
CA ARG A 167 -5.91 14.40 8.25
C ARG A 167 -7.02 13.37 8.35
#